data_15e380a4b9aee1acb8d26b4ad4a0ebd8
#
_entry.id   15e380a4b9aee1acb8d26b4ad4a0ebd8
#
_cell.length_a   1.000
_cell.length_b   1.000
_cell.length_c   1.000
_cell.angle_alpha   90.00
_cell.angle_beta   90.00
_cell.angle_gamma   90.00
#
_symmetry.space_group_name_H-M   'P 1'
#
loop_
_entity.id
_entity.type
_entity.pdbx_description
1 polymer ?
#
loop_
_entity_poly.entity_id
_entity_poly.type
_entity_poly.pdbx_seq_one_letter_code
_entity_poly.pdbx_strand_id
1 'polypeptide(L)'
;MRLGGDDPRPVGEALASVAAELGLPPPSAFSTLVERWTEMVGDDLAGHVIVESLRDGCLTVGARSPIWASQFRYLSSGVLERVAAVVGDGVVTRVAVRVRAG
;
A
#
# COMPACT_ATOMS: atom_id res chain seq x y z
N MET A 1 -10.44 30.54 2.72
CA MET A 1 -9.95 30.15 2.52
C MET A 1 -9.79 29.91 2.18
N ARG A 2 -9.89 29.96 2.48
CA ARG A 2 -9.44 29.51 2.23
C ARG A 2 -10.01 29.00 2.25
N LEU A 3 -10.78 29.14 2.58
CA LEU A 3 -10.86 28.58 2.51
C LEU A 3 -10.91 28.55 1.94
N GLY A 4 -10.70 28.92 1.98
CA GLY A 4 -10.30 28.70 1.48
C GLY A 4 -10.23 28.57 0.95
N GLY A 5 -10.70 29.16 0.92
CA GLY A 5 -10.18 28.83 0.38
C GLY A 5 -10.15 28.58 -0.03
N ASP A 6 -10.99 29.09 0.06
CA ASP A 6 -10.42 28.61 -0.47
C ASP A 6 -9.72 27.63 -0.33
N ASP A 7 -9.25 27.59 0.47
CA ASP A 7 -8.21 26.61 0.64
C ASP A 7 -8.79 25.42 1.39
N PRO A 8 -8.94 24.26 0.75
CA PRO A 8 -9.53 23.09 1.40
C PRO A 8 -8.54 22.36 2.31
N ARG A 9 -7.28 22.81 2.35
CA ARG A 9 -6.25 22.13 3.13
C ARG A 9 -6.60 21.90 4.60
N PRO A 10 -7.18 22.84 5.33
CA PRO A 10 -7.48 22.60 6.74
C PRO A 10 -8.29 21.34 6.98
N VAL A 11 -9.28 21.07 6.14
CA VAL A 11 -10.08 19.85 6.28
C VAL A 11 -9.28 18.62 5.91
N GLY A 12 -8.55 18.70 4.80
CA GLY A 12 -7.73 17.57 4.35
C GLY A 12 -6.63 17.25 5.33
N GLU A 13 -5.99 18.28 5.89
CA GLU A 13 -4.93 18.07 6.87
C GLU A 13 -5.46 17.47 8.16
N ALA A 14 -6.64 17.86 8.60
CA ALA A 14 -7.22 17.30 9.81
C ALA A 14 -7.51 15.81 9.62
N LEU A 15 -8.06 15.44 8.48
CA LEU A 15 -8.33 14.03 8.19
C LEU A 15 -7.05 13.22 8.08
N ALA A 16 -6.04 13.79 7.44
CA ALA A 16 -4.75 13.12 7.31
C ALA A 16 -4.08 12.92 8.67
N SER A 17 -4.18 13.91 9.56
CA SER A 17 -3.61 13.79 10.90
C SER A 17 -4.28 12.69 11.71
N VAL A 18 -5.62 12.62 11.64
CA VAL A 18 -6.35 11.58 12.34
C VAL A 18 -5.97 10.20 11.79
N ALA A 19 -5.89 10.08 10.48
CA ALA A 19 -5.50 8.81 9.86
C ALA A 19 -4.10 8.41 10.30
N ALA A 20 -3.16 9.37 10.34
CA ALA A 20 -1.80 9.07 10.75
C ALA A 20 -1.74 8.61 12.20
N GLU A 21 -2.53 9.23 13.08
CA GLU A 21 -2.58 8.83 14.49
C GLU A 21 -3.12 7.42 14.65
N LEU A 22 -3.98 6.99 13.75
CA LEU A 22 -4.54 5.64 13.76
C LEU A 22 -3.67 4.63 13.01
N GLY A 23 -2.52 5.07 12.48
CA GLY A 23 -1.64 4.20 11.73
C GLY A 23 -2.12 3.92 10.32
N LEU A 24 -3.00 4.76 9.80
CA LEU A 24 -3.52 4.60 8.45
C LEU A 24 -2.68 5.39 7.45
N PRO A 25 -2.55 4.91 6.22
CA PRO A 25 -1.79 5.62 5.18
C PRO A 25 -2.57 6.83 4.67
N PRO A 26 -1.92 7.75 3.97
CA PRO A 26 -2.64 8.75 3.20
C PRO A 26 -3.63 8.04 2.26
N PRO A 27 -4.86 8.55 2.12
CA PRO A 27 -5.86 7.86 1.29
C PRO A 27 -5.40 7.55 -0.13
N SER A 28 -4.62 8.47 -0.73
CA SER A 28 -4.14 8.28 -2.10
C SER A 28 -3.11 7.16 -2.22
N ALA A 29 -2.38 6.85 -1.14
CA ALA A 29 -1.34 5.82 -1.22
C ALA A 29 -1.94 4.43 -1.42
N PHE A 30 -2.97 4.08 -0.66
CA PHE A 30 -3.59 2.77 -0.80
C PHE A 30 -4.26 2.61 -2.17
N SER A 31 -4.98 3.64 -2.61
CA SER A 31 -5.62 3.61 -3.93
C SER A 31 -4.60 3.42 -5.04
N THR A 32 -3.49 4.15 -4.96
CA THR A 32 -2.42 4.05 -5.95
C THR A 32 -1.82 2.64 -5.97
N LEU A 33 -1.61 2.05 -4.80
CA LEU A 33 -1.10 0.69 -4.71
C LEU A 33 -2.03 -0.30 -5.39
N VAL A 34 -3.32 -0.17 -5.15
CA VAL A 34 -4.31 -1.08 -5.76
C VAL A 34 -4.34 -0.90 -7.28
N GLU A 35 -4.37 0.34 -7.74
CA GLU A 35 -4.48 0.63 -9.16
C GLU A 35 -3.24 0.21 -9.94
N ARG A 36 -2.07 0.35 -9.33
CA ARG A 36 -0.82 0.08 -10.01
C ARG A 36 -0.15 -1.20 -9.55
N TRP A 37 -0.90 -2.07 -8.89
CA TRP A 37 -0.35 -3.30 -8.33
C TRP A 37 0.34 -4.17 -9.38
N THR A 38 -0.31 -4.33 -10.53
CA THR A 38 0.25 -5.14 -11.62
C THR A 38 1.60 -4.60 -12.08
N GLU A 39 1.74 -3.28 -12.16
CA GLU A 39 3.01 -2.68 -12.57
C GLU A 39 4.12 -2.95 -11.56
N MET A 40 3.76 -3.02 -10.27
CA MET A 40 4.74 -3.18 -9.22
C MET A 40 5.20 -4.62 -9.02
N VAL A 41 4.31 -5.58 -9.22
CA VAL A 41 4.63 -6.98 -8.96
C VAL A 41 4.71 -7.84 -10.21
N GLY A 42 4.20 -7.35 -11.33
CA GLY A 42 4.17 -8.11 -12.58
C GLY A 42 2.87 -8.87 -12.75
N ASP A 43 2.57 -9.21 -14.00
CA ASP A 43 1.30 -9.85 -14.35
C ASP A 43 1.08 -11.18 -13.64
N ASP A 44 2.13 -11.99 -13.53
CA ASP A 44 2.01 -13.31 -12.92
C ASP A 44 1.63 -13.21 -11.45
N LEU A 45 2.38 -12.41 -10.68
CA LEU A 45 2.09 -12.26 -9.26
C LEU A 45 0.78 -11.54 -9.01
N ALA A 46 0.46 -10.54 -9.83
CA ALA A 46 -0.76 -9.75 -9.63
C ALA A 46 -2.01 -10.60 -9.69
N GLY A 47 -1.98 -11.71 -10.41
CA GLY A 47 -3.12 -12.62 -10.50
C GLY A 47 -3.26 -13.55 -9.30
N HIS A 48 -2.24 -13.63 -8.45
CA HIS A 48 -2.22 -14.59 -7.34
C HIS A 48 -1.96 -13.96 -5.98
N VAL A 49 -1.63 -12.67 -5.95
CA VAL A 49 -1.33 -11.93 -4.72
C VAL A 49 -2.06 -10.60 -4.77
N ILE A 50 -2.78 -10.27 -3.71
CA ILE A 50 -3.57 -9.04 -3.67
C ILE A 50 -3.16 -8.17 -2.50
N VAL A 51 -3.35 -6.86 -2.64
CA VAL A 51 -3.15 -5.91 -1.56
C VAL A 51 -4.34 -6.01 -0.62
N GLU A 52 -4.07 -6.25 0.67
CA GLU A 52 -5.14 -6.35 1.66
C GLU A 52 -5.25 -5.09 2.51
N SER A 53 -4.13 -4.60 3.01
CA SER A 53 -4.16 -3.41 3.86
C SER A 53 -2.79 -2.73 3.91
N LEU A 54 -2.81 -1.49 4.37
CA LEU A 54 -1.59 -0.72 4.60
C LEU A 54 -1.79 0.06 5.89
N ARG A 55 -1.05 -0.32 6.94
CA ARG A 55 -1.13 0.33 8.26
C ARG A 55 0.24 0.38 8.89
N ASP A 56 0.58 1.53 9.50
CA ASP A 56 1.83 1.71 10.22
C ASP A 56 3.06 1.32 9.39
N GLY A 57 3.00 1.62 8.09
CA GLY A 57 4.09 1.28 7.19
C GLY A 57 4.13 -0.18 6.78
N CYS A 58 3.21 -1.00 7.26
CA CYS A 58 3.16 -2.42 6.93
C CYS A 58 2.14 -2.66 5.82
N LEU A 59 2.63 -3.11 4.68
CA LEU A 59 1.78 -3.52 3.57
C LEU A 59 1.48 -5.02 3.74
N THR A 60 0.20 -5.34 3.91
CA THR A 60 -0.22 -6.73 4.02
C THR A 60 -0.78 -7.19 2.69
N VAL A 61 -0.27 -8.31 2.22
CA VAL A 61 -0.73 -8.90 0.96
C VAL A 61 -1.26 -10.31 1.23
N GLY A 62 -2.27 -10.69 0.47
CA GLY A 62 -2.83 -12.04 0.54
C GLY A 62 -2.45 -12.83 -0.67
N ALA A 63 -1.86 -14.00 -0.48
CA ALA A 63 -1.50 -14.90 -1.56
C ALA A 63 -2.48 -16.06 -1.60
N ARG A 64 -2.78 -16.54 -2.80
CA ARG A 64 -3.76 -17.62 -2.96
C ARG A 64 -3.25 -18.96 -2.47
N SER A 65 -1.94 -19.14 -2.39
CA SER A 65 -1.35 -20.40 -1.95
C SER A 65 0.02 -20.16 -1.33
N PRO A 66 0.54 -21.15 -0.58
CA PRO A 66 1.87 -21.00 0.00
C PRO A 66 2.97 -20.79 -1.05
N ILE A 67 2.81 -21.35 -2.23
CA ILE A 67 3.79 -21.17 -3.31
C ILE A 67 3.87 -19.71 -3.69
N TRP A 68 2.73 -19.07 -3.88
CA TRP A 68 2.71 -17.66 -4.26
C TRP A 68 3.17 -16.75 -3.12
N ALA A 69 2.87 -17.14 -1.87
CA ALA A 69 3.39 -16.42 -0.71
C ALA A 69 4.91 -16.45 -0.68
N SER A 70 5.51 -17.62 -0.94
CA SER A 70 6.97 -17.76 -0.98
C SER A 70 7.57 -16.94 -2.11
N GLN A 71 6.97 -17.00 -3.29
CA GLN A 71 7.44 -16.21 -4.43
C GLN A 71 7.41 -14.72 -4.10
N PHE A 72 6.34 -14.25 -3.48
CA PHE A 72 6.25 -12.85 -3.14
C PHE A 72 7.31 -12.45 -2.11
N ARG A 73 7.53 -13.28 -1.08
CA ARG A 73 8.55 -13.00 -0.08
C ARG A 73 9.93 -12.90 -0.70
N TYR A 74 10.20 -13.77 -1.65
CA TYR A 74 11.49 -13.79 -2.34
C TYR A 74 11.71 -12.49 -3.10
N LEU A 75 10.63 -11.92 -3.65
CA LEU A 75 10.72 -10.69 -4.45
C LEU A 75 10.40 -9.42 -3.66
N SER A 76 10.16 -9.55 -2.35
CA SER A 76 9.61 -8.44 -1.57
C SER A 76 10.50 -7.21 -1.51
N SER A 77 11.82 -7.36 -1.49
CA SER A 77 12.70 -6.19 -1.47
C SER A 77 12.58 -5.37 -2.75
N GLY A 78 12.51 -6.04 -3.90
CA GLY A 78 12.29 -5.36 -5.17
C GLY A 78 10.93 -4.71 -5.25
N VAL A 79 9.91 -5.36 -4.69
CA VAL A 79 8.57 -4.79 -4.64
C VAL A 79 8.56 -3.53 -3.76
N LEU A 80 9.24 -3.57 -2.62
CA LEU A 80 9.34 -2.40 -1.76
C LEU A 80 9.97 -1.21 -2.48
N GLU A 81 11.01 -1.47 -3.27
CA GLU A 81 11.64 -0.40 -4.04
C GLU A 81 10.67 0.21 -5.05
N ARG A 82 9.91 -0.62 -5.73
CA ARG A 82 8.94 -0.14 -6.71
C ARG A 82 7.80 0.61 -6.04
N VAL A 83 7.36 0.11 -4.89
CA VAL A 83 6.32 0.79 -4.12
C VAL A 83 6.80 2.16 -3.68
N ALA A 84 8.03 2.27 -3.20
CA ALA A 84 8.60 3.56 -2.80
C ALA A 84 8.65 4.54 -3.96
N ALA A 85 8.95 4.05 -5.15
CA ALA A 85 8.98 4.90 -6.34
C ALA A 85 7.58 5.42 -6.71
N VAL A 86 6.54 4.66 -6.37
CA VAL A 86 5.17 5.01 -6.73
C VAL A 86 4.50 5.87 -5.67
N VAL A 87 4.62 5.49 -4.39
CA VAL A 87 3.89 6.17 -3.31
C VAL A 87 4.78 7.01 -2.40
N GLY A 88 6.09 6.95 -2.57
CA GLY A 88 7.04 7.73 -1.79
C GLY A 88 7.78 6.90 -0.75
N ASP A 89 8.99 7.36 -0.43
CA ASP A 89 9.82 6.70 0.57
C ASP A 89 9.17 6.79 1.94
N GLY A 90 9.25 5.71 2.69
CA GLY A 90 8.78 5.72 4.07
C GLY A 90 7.29 5.43 4.23
N VAL A 91 6.51 5.43 3.14
CA VAL A 91 5.08 5.09 3.22
C VAL A 91 4.91 3.61 3.54
N VAL A 92 5.69 2.76 2.88
CA VAL A 92 5.71 1.32 3.16
C VAL A 92 7.11 0.98 3.63
N THR A 93 7.21 0.50 4.88
CA THR A 93 8.51 0.15 5.47
C THR A 93 8.71 -1.35 5.58
N ARG A 94 7.64 -2.13 5.53
CA ARG A 94 7.74 -3.58 5.57
C ARG A 94 6.53 -4.20 4.89
N VAL A 95 6.66 -5.47 4.56
CA VAL A 95 5.60 -6.23 3.89
C VAL A 95 5.32 -7.49 4.69
N ALA A 96 4.06 -7.77 4.92
CA ALA A 96 3.61 -9.01 5.53
C ALA A 96 2.80 -9.79 4.50
N VAL A 97 3.04 -11.09 4.42
CA VAL A 97 2.36 -11.95 3.45
C VAL A 97 1.52 -12.97 4.20
N ARG A 98 0.27 -13.11 3.80
CA ARG A 98 -0.65 -14.09 4.36
C ARG A 98 -1.12 -15.01 3.26
N VAL A 99 -1.33 -16.28 3.60
CA VAL A 99 -1.96 -17.21 2.67
C VAL A 99 -3.46 -17.14 2.90
N ARG A 100 -4.21 -16.91 1.84
CA ARG A 100 -5.66 -16.86 1.90
C ARG A 100 -6.22 -18.12 1.29
N ALA A 101 -7.02 -18.82 2.07
CA ALA A 101 -7.70 -20.00 1.58
C ALA A 101 -8.92 -19.58 0.76
N GLY A 102 -9.12 -20.19 -0.34
CA GLY A 102 -10.30 -19.98 -1.16
C GLY A 102 -10.13 -19.01 -2.27
#